data_5897ad0099f57e6e1b708831076eb1d0
#
_entry.id   5897ad0099f57e6e1b708831076eb1d0
#
_cell.length_a   1.000
_cell.length_b   1.000
_cell.length_c   1.000
_cell.angle_alpha   90.00
_cell.angle_beta   90.00
_cell.angle_gamma   90.00
#
_symmetry.space_group_name_H-M   'P 1'
#
loop_
_entity.id
_entity.type
_entity.pdbx_description
1 polymer ?
#
loop_
_entity_poly.entity_id
_entity_poly.type
_entity_poly.pdbx_seq_one_letter_code
_entity_poly.pdbx_strand_id
1 'polypeptide(L)'
;IQSSETPVGVQLSFDETSYQTMFDALARVIAAKGNRMAYLRNLFYSTTPAERFSFEAMRFPWLNASQEKAVNEILWAKDVAIVHGPPGTGKTTTLVEAINETLMRENQVLVCAQSNMAVDWISEKLVDRGVNVLRIGNPTRVNDKMLGFTYERRFEAHADYPQLWAIRKAIRELRRQKKGRDERFHQKMERLKSRAAELEIRINTEIFGEARVIASTLVGAAHRLLEGRRFETVFIDEAAQALEAACWIPLRRASRVILAGD
;
A
#
# COMPACT_ATOMS: atom_id res chain seq x y z
N ILE A 1 -37.02 -3.22 42.77
CA ILE A 1 -35.75 -3.12 42.01
C ILE A 1 -36.15 -3.16 40.54
N GLN A 2 -36.33 -2.00 39.93
CA GLN A 2 -36.54 -1.89 38.51
C GLN A 2 -35.16 -1.90 37.81
N SER A 3 -34.88 -2.95 37.05
CA SER A 3 -33.75 -2.98 36.17
C SER A 3 -34.12 -2.11 34.95
N SER A 4 -33.50 -0.98 34.79
CA SER A 4 -33.53 -0.19 33.56
C SER A 4 -32.62 -0.87 32.54
N GLU A 5 -33.18 -1.79 31.78
CA GLU A 5 -32.52 -2.25 30.57
C GLU A 5 -32.57 -1.11 29.54
N THR A 6 -31.43 -0.44 29.36
CA THR A 6 -31.26 0.43 28.21
C THR A 6 -31.30 -0.44 26.94
N PRO A 7 -32.18 -0.15 25.97
CA PRO A 7 -32.24 -0.93 24.76
C PRO A 7 -30.92 -0.80 24.01
N VAL A 8 -30.21 -1.93 23.86
CA VAL A 8 -29.04 -1.99 22.99
C VAL A 8 -29.53 -2.05 21.55
N GLY A 9 -29.47 -0.93 20.85
CA GLY A 9 -29.78 -0.85 19.44
C GLY A 9 -28.56 -1.19 18.59
N VAL A 10 -28.77 -1.93 17.51
CA VAL A 10 -27.76 -2.10 16.45
C VAL A 10 -28.01 -0.98 15.45
N GLN A 11 -27.05 -0.08 15.30
CA GLN A 11 -27.07 0.97 14.28
C GLN A 11 -26.14 0.55 13.15
N LEU A 12 -26.66 0.59 11.91
CA LEU A 12 -25.80 0.46 10.73
C LEU A 12 -24.89 1.68 10.68
N SER A 13 -23.58 1.44 10.88
CA SER A 13 -22.56 2.46 10.67
C SER A 13 -22.05 2.35 9.25
N PHE A 14 -22.18 3.42 8.47
CA PHE A 14 -21.55 3.53 7.16
C PHE A 14 -20.07 3.88 7.36
N ASP A 15 -19.22 3.28 6.56
CA ASP A 15 -17.79 3.62 6.51
C ASP A 15 -17.60 4.93 5.71
N GLU A 16 -18.00 6.04 6.31
CA GLU A 16 -17.89 7.38 5.72
C GLU A 16 -16.47 7.71 5.30
N THR A 17 -15.48 7.22 6.06
CA THR A 17 -14.05 7.50 5.79
C THR A 17 -13.60 6.90 4.46
N SER A 18 -13.99 5.68 4.15
CA SER A 18 -13.65 5.04 2.87
C SER A 18 -14.32 5.75 1.70
N TYR A 19 -15.59 6.14 1.84
CA TYR A 19 -16.28 6.91 0.81
C TYR A 19 -15.65 8.29 0.59
N GLN A 20 -15.32 9.01 1.67
CA GLN A 20 -14.64 10.29 1.57
C GLN A 20 -13.29 10.16 0.84
N THR A 21 -12.53 9.12 1.16
CA THR A 21 -11.25 8.83 0.48
C THR A 21 -11.44 8.57 -1.02
N MET A 22 -12.48 7.85 -1.40
CA MET A 22 -12.83 7.61 -2.81
C MET A 22 -13.24 8.90 -3.52
N PHE A 23 -14.08 9.74 -2.90
CA PHE A 23 -14.46 11.04 -3.45
C PHE A 23 -13.25 11.96 -3.65
N ASP A 24 -12.36 12.03 -2.68
CA ASP A 24 -11.13 12.82 -2.78
C ASP A 24 -10.24 12.33 -3.93
N ALA A 25 -10.15 11.01 -4.13
CA ALA A 25 -9.41 10.44 -5.25
C ALA A 25 -10.04 10.83 -6.59
N LEU A 26 -11.35 10.68 -6.74
CA LEU A 26 -12.09 11.06 -7.96
C LEU A 26 -11.96 12.56 -8.25
N ALA A 27 -12.12 13.41 -7.24
CA ALA A 27 -11.99 14.86 -7.41
C ALA A 27 -10.61 15.25 -7.97
N ARG A 28 -9.54 14.61 -7.46
CA ARG A 28 -8.17 14.83 -7.95
C ARG A 28 -7.98 14.33 -9.38
N VAL A 29 -8.55 13.17 -9.72
CA VAL A 29 -8.48 12.59 -11.07
C VAL A 29 -9.22 13.46 -12.08
N ILE A 30 -10.43 13.94 -11.75
CA ILE A 30 -11.21 14.82 -12.60
C ILE A 30 -10.48 16.16 -12.82
N ALA A 31 -9.90 16.73 -11.77
CA ALA A 31 -9.18 17.99 -11.83
C ALA A 31 -7.79 17.88 -12.51
N ALA A 32 -7.25 16.68 -12.69
CA ALA A 32 -5.91 16.47 -13.24
C ALA A 32 -5.80 16.97 -14.68
N LYS A 33 -4.74 17.74 -14.96
CA LYS A 33 -4.42 18.28 -16.28
C LYS A 33 -2.92 18.18 -16.54
N GLY A 34 -2.53 17.72 -17.74
CA GLY A 34 -1.15 17.74 -18.19
C GLY A 34 -0.15 16.88 -17.41
N ASN A 35 -0.64 15.94 -16.58
CA ASN A 35 0.20 15.03 -15.78
C ASN A 35 -0.13 13.56 -16.07
N ARG A 36 0.64 12.64 -15.48
CA ARG A 36 0.48 11.20 -15.72
C ARG A 36 -0.91 10.69 -15.31
N MET A 37 -1.48 11.20 -14.24
CA MET A 37 -2.84 10.84 -13.79
C MET A 37 -3.90 11.23 -14.82
N ALA A 38 -3.80 12.42 -15.42
CA ALA A 38 -4.69 12.85 -16.51
C ALA A 38 -4.53 11.95 -17.73
N TYR A 39 -3.29 11.58 -18.08
CA TYR A 39 -3.01 10.67 -19.18
C TYR A 39 -3.65 9.28 -18.95
N LEU A 40 -3.46 8.67 -17.77
CA LEU A 40 -4.05 7.38 -17.43
C LEU A 40 -5.59 7.45 -17.43
N ARG A 41 -6.18 8.52 -16.90
CA ARG A 41 -7.63 8.75 -17.00
C ARG A 41 -8.09 8.72 -18.45
N ASN A 42 -7.45 9.49 -19.30
CA ASN A 42 -7.83 9.57 -20.72
C ASN A 42 -7.66 8.23 -21.45
N LEU A 43 -6.64 7.45 -21.08
CA LEU A 43 -6.40 6.11 -21.58
C LEU A 43 -7.53 5.16 -21.16
N PHE A 44 -7.95 5.16 -19.89
CA PHE A 44 -9.06 4.33 -19.42
C PHE A 44 -10.41 4.69 -20.07
N TYR A 45 -10.60 5.93 -20.45
CA TYR A 45 -11.78 6.37 -21.23
C TYR A 45 -11.58 6.27 -22.76
N SER A 46 -10.57 5.53 -23.21
CA SER A 46 -10.30 5.24 -24.63
C SER A 46 -10.08 6.47 -25.50
N THR A 47 -9.64 7.58 -24.93
CA THR A 47 -9.28 8.79 -25.68
C THR A 47 -7.82 8.82 -26.12
N THR A 48 -7.01 7.90 -25.58
CA THR A 48 -5.59 7.77 -25.86
C THR A 48 -5.24 6.29 -25.94
N PRO A 49 -4.52 5.81 -26.97
CA PRO A 49 -4.08 4.42 -27.06
C PRO A 49 -2.99 4.13 -26.03
N ALA A 50 -2.99 2.89 -25.51
CA ALA A 50 -1.94 2.41 -24.63
C ALA A 50 -0.65 2.14 -25.40
N GLU A 51 0.48 2.51 -24.82
CA GLU A 51 1.81 2.26 -25.40
C GLU A 51 2.41 0.95 -24.85
N ARG A 52 3.35 0.39 -25.62
CA ARG A 52 4.08 -0.83 -25.28
C ARG A 52 5.57 -0.67 -25.52
N PHE A 53 6.36 -1.37 -24.71
CA PHE A 53 7.78 -1.61 -24.99
C PHE A 53 7.95 -2.70 -26.06
N SER A 54 9.07 -2.67 -26.76
CA SER A 54 9.44 -3.69 -27.74
C SER A 54 10.73 -4.36 -27.27
N PHE A 55 10.63 -5.61 -26.81
CA PHE A 55 11.78 -6.48 -26.50
C PHE A 55 11.35 -7.95 -26.68
N GLU A 56 12.32 -8.85 -26.73
CA GLU A 56 12.09 -10.28 -26.91
C GLU A 56 11.29 -10.87 -25.73
N ALA A 57 10.42 -11.84 -26.04
CA ALA A 57 9.64 -12.55 -25.04
C ALA A 57 10.55 -13.37 -24.13
N MET A 58 10.31 -13.27 -22.84
CA MET A 58 11.01 -14.07 -21.83
C MET A 58 10.36 -15.45 -21.72
N ARG A 59 11.18 -16.45 -21.36
CA ARG A 59 10.74 -17.82 -21.13
C ARG A 59 10.66 -18.12 -19.63
N PHE A 60 9.54 -18.73 -19.24
CA PHE A 60 9.25 -19.15 -17.86
C PHE A 60 8.85 -20.63 -17.86
N PRO A 61 9.83 -21.58 -17.83
CA PRO A 61 9.55 -23.03 -17.97
C PRO A 61 8.61 -23.61 -16.91
N TRP A 62 8.45 -22.90 -15.77
CA TRP A 62 7.55 -23.30 -14.67
C TRP A 62 6.13 -22.75 -14.80
N LEU A 63 5.86 -21.94 -15.83
CA LEU A 63 4.52 -21.44 -16.14
C LEU A 63 3.93 -22.22 -17.32
N ASN A 64 2.60 -22.30 -17.37
CA ASN A 64 1.96 -22.75 -18.60
C ASN A 64 2.01 -21.66 -19.68
N ALA A 65 1.70 -22.04 -20.92
CA ALA A 65 1.80 -21.13 -22.08
C ALA A 65 0.96 -19.85 -21.92
N SER A 66 -0.24 -19.94 -21.34
CA SER A 66 -1.12 -18.79 -21.11
C SER A 66 -0.57 -17.85 -20.04
N GLN A 67 -0.02 -18.41 -18.97
CA GLN A 67 0.63 -17.64 -17.89
C GLN A 67 1.91 -16.97 -18.39
N GLU A 68 2.77 -17.70 -19.14
CA GLU A 68 3.97 -17.15 -19.75
C GLU A 68 3.63 -15.97 -20.68
N LYS A 69 2.61 -16.14 -21.51
CA LYS A 69 2.12 -15.07 -22.38
C LYS A 69 1.64 -13.87 -21.54
N ALA A 70 0.85 -14.10 -20.51
CA ALA A 70 0.33 -13.03 -19.66
C ALA A 70 1.46 -12.26 -18.95
N VAL A 71 2.48 -12.93 -18.43
CA VAL A 71 3.66 -12.26 -17.84
C VAL A 71 4.36 -11.39 -18.86
N ASN A 72 4.60 -11.89 -20.08
CA ASN A 72 5.22 -11.11 -21.14
C ASN A 72 4.38 -9.89 -21.53
N GLU A 73 3.06 -10.02 -21.65
CA GLU A 73 2.16 -8.89 -21.92
C GLU A 73 2.24 -7.82 -20.82
N ILE A 74 2.32 -8.23 -19.57
CA ILE A 74 2.53 -7.31 -18.43
C ILE A 74 3.87 -6.58 -18.57
N LEU A 75 4.94 -7.30 -18.88
CA LEU A 75 6.28 -6.71 -19.00
C LEU A 75 6.40 -5.74 -20.19
N TRP A 76 5.70 -6.02 -21.28
CA TRP A 76 5.66 -5.12 -22.44
C TRP A 76 4.78 -3.89 -22.25
N ALA A 77 3.81 -3.93 -21.33
CA ALA A 77 2.95 -2.79 -21.09
C ALA A 77 3.75 -1.60 -20.56
N LYS A 78 3.69 -0.48 -21.24
CA LYS A 78 4.26 0.80 -20.80
C LYS A 78 3.27 1.58 -19.92
N ASP A 79 1.99 1.43 -20.20
CA ASP A 79 0.92 2.16 -19.53
C ASP A 79 0.03 1.26 -18.68
N VAL A 80 -0.66 0.32 -19.32
CA VAL A 80 -1.65 -0.56 -18.69
C VAL A 80 -1.59 -1.96 -19.29
N ALA A 81 -1.67 -2.98 -18.42
CA ALA A 81 -2.02 -4.33 -18.80
C ALA A 81 -3.22 -4.83 -18.00
N ILE A 82 -4.07 -5.63 -18.63
CA ILE A 82 -5.21 -6.28 -18.02
C ILE A 82 -5.01 -7.79 -18.10
N VAL A 83 -5.01 -8.44 -16.94
CA VAL A 83 -4.96 -9.90 -16.81
C VAL A 83 -6.36 -10.40 -16.47
N HIS A 84 -7.05 -10.91 -17.48
CA HIS A 84 -8.37 -11.48 -17.32
C HIS A 84 -8.30 -12.99 -17.24
N GLY A 85 -9.00 -13.60 -16.29
CA GLY A 85 -9.11 -15.05 -16.18
C GLY A 85 -10.02 -15.47 -15.03
N PRO A 86 -10.85 -16.52 -15.26
CA PRO A 86 -11.76 -17.03 -14.22
C PRO A 86 -11.02 -17.51 -12.98
N PRO A 87 -11.74 -17.75 -11.87
CA PRO A 87 -11.18 -18.37 -10.67
C PRO A 87 -10.46 -19.68 -10.97
N GLY A 88 -9.32 -19.92 -10.32
CA GLY A 88 -8.56 -21.17 -10.47
C GLY A 88 -7.62 -21.23 -11.68
N THR A 89 -7.54 -20.21 -12.52
CA THR A 89 -6.63 -20.16 -13.68
C THR A 89 -5.17 -19.82 -13.35
N GLY A 90 -4.86 -19.59 -12.07
CA GLY A 90 -3.52 -19.23 -11.63
C GLY A 90 -3.14 -17.76 -11.82
N LYS A 91 -4.13 -16.84 -11.84
CA LYS A 91 -3.88 -15.38 -11.91
C LYS A 91 -2.86 -14.91 -10.87
N THR A 92 -3.01 -15.34 -9.61
CA THR A 92 -2.09 -14.95 -8.54
C THR A 92 -0.67 -15.41 -8.83
N THR A 93 -0.49 -16.63 -9.33
CA THR A 93 0.84 -17.14 -9.74
C THR A 93 1.44 -16.30 -10.86
N THR A 94 0.63 -15.94 -11.85
CA THR A 94 1.02 -15.04 -12.95
C THR A 94 1.43 -13.66 -12.43
N LEU A 95 0.64 -13.06 -11.53
CA LEU A 95 0.95 -11.77 -10.94
C LEU A 95 2.22 -11.80 -10.10
N VAL A 96 2.40 -12.83 -9.27
CA VAL A 96 3.61 -12.99 -8.44
C VAL A 96 4.85 -13.07 -9.32
N GLU A 97 4.79 -13.81 -10.45
CA GLU A 97 5.88 -13.87 -11.40
C GLU A 97 6.13 -12.51 -12.05
N ALA A 98 5.09 -11.84 -12.51
CA ALA A 98 5.19 -10.52 -13.13
C ALA A 98 5.74 -9.48 -12.16
N ILE A 99 5.36 -9.53 -10.89
CA ILE A 99 5.90 -8.65 -9.83
C ILE A 99 7.39 -8.93 -9.63
N ASN A 100 7.77 -10.20 -9.52
CA ASN A 100 9.16 -10.60 -9.35
C ASN A 100 10.04 -10.11 -10.52
N GLU A 101 9.59 -10.28 -11.76
CA GLU A 101 10.28 -9.78 -12.95
C GLU A 101 10.31 -8.25 -13.02
N THR A 102 9.25 -7.58 -12.61
CA THR A 102 9.21 -6.11 -12.53
C THR A 102 10.25 -5.61 -11.53
N LEU A 103 10.43 -6.28 -10.40
CA LEU A 103 11.41 -5.93 -9.37
C LEU A 103 12.88 -6.13 -9.83
N MET A 104 13.13 -6.83 -10.93
CA MET A 104 14.45 -6.85 -11.56
C MET A 104 14.80 -5.53 -12.25
N ARG A 105 13.82 -4.70 -12.55
CA ARG A 105 13.94 -3.43 -13.27
C ARG A 105 13.57 -2.21 -12.43
N GLU A 106 12.76 -2.41 -11.40
CA GLU A 106 12.26 -1.36 -10.51
C GLU A 106 12.64 -1.66 -9.06
N ASN A 107 12.91 -0.61 -8.28
CA ASN A 107 13.29 -0.78 -6.87
C ASN A 107 12.11 -1.23 -6.02
N GLN A 108 10.92 -0.72 -6.28
CA GLN A 108 9.77 -0.92 -5.43
C GLN A 108 8.47 -0.82 -6.23
N VAL A 109 7.53 -1.70 -5.95
CA VAL A 109 6.17 -1.66 -6.53
C VAL A 109 5.12 -1.57 -5.42
N LEU A 110 3.94 -1.04 -5.78
CA LEU A 110 2.75 -1.08 -4.94
C LEU A 110 1.83 -2.19 -5.42
N VAL A 111 1.38 -3.03 -4.50
CA VAL A 111 0.43 -4.12 -4.75
C VAL A 111 -0.82 -3.89 -3.91
N CYS A 112 -1.97 -3.82 -4.55
CA CYS A 112 -3.25 -3.57 -3.90
C CYS A 112 -4.28 -4.62 -4.28
N ALA A 113 -5.27 -4.80 -3.40
CA ALA A 113 -6.48 -5.55 -3.67
C ALA A 113 -7.65 -4.96 -2.88
N GLN A 114 -8.89 -5.34 -3.22
CA GLN A 114 -10.08 -4.86 -2.54
C GLN A 114 -10.13 -5.31 -1.08
N SER A 115 -9.82 -6.59 -0.79
CA SER A 115 -9.92 -7.17 0.54
C SER A 115 -8.56 -7.37 1.22
N ASN A 116 -8.54 -7.34 2.56
CA ASN A 116 -7.34 -7.69 3.33
C ASN A 116 -6.88 -9.13 3.04
N MET A 117 -7.82 -10.05 2.88
CA MET A 117 -7.51 -11.45 2.59
C MET A 117 -6.77 -11.61 1.25
N ALA A 118 -7.20 -10.91 0.20
CA ALA A 118 -6.53 -10.95 -1.09
C ALA A 118 -5.13 -10.32 -1.03
N VAL A 119 -4.99 -9.19 -0.32
CA VAL A 119 -3.67 -8.56 -0.11
C VAL A 119 -2.73 -9.51 0.63
N ASP A 120 -3.20 -10.14 1.71
CA ASP A 120 -2.39 -11.06 2.49
C ASP A 120 -2.00 -12.28 1.67
N TRP A 121 -2.92 -12.84 0.89
CA TRP A 121 -2.67 -14.00 0.04
C TRP A 121 -1.56 -13.77 -0.99
N ILE A 122 -1.63 -12.66 -1.74
CA ILE A 122 -0.58 -12.33 -2.73
C ILE A 122 0.75 -11.99 -2.03
N SER A 123 0.67 -11.32 -0.88
CA SER A 123 1.85 -10.97 -0.08
C SER A 123 2.58 -12.21 0.43
N GLU A 124 1.86 -13.21 0.92
CA GLU A 124 2.43 -14.50 1.34
C GLU A 124 3.20 -15.18 0.21
N LYS A 125 2.61 -15.21 -0.99
CA LYS A 125 3.27 -15.80 -2.17
C LYS A 125 4.56 -15.07 -2.55
N LEU A 126 4.59 -13.76 -2.40
CA LEU A 126 5.78 -12.94 -2.62
C LEU A 126 6.85 -13.21 -1.55
N VAL A 127 6.45 -13.27 -0.28
CA VAL A 127 7.35 -13.59 0.84
C VAL A 127 7.94 -15.01 0.68
N ASP A 128 7.14 -15.99 0.28
CA ASP A 128 7.60 -17.37 0.02
C ASP A 128 8.66 -17.42 -1.10
N ARG A 129 8.71 -16.42 -1.98
CA ARG A 129 9.75 -16.23 -3.01
C ARG A 129 10.92 -15.35 -2.57
N GLY A 130 10.98 -14.99 -1.31
CA GLY A 130 12.07 -14.18 -0.75
C GLY A 130 11.94 -12.68 -1.01
N VAL A 131 10.78 -12.20 -1.46
CA VAL A 131 10.55 -10.76 -1.68
C VAL A 131 10.28 -10.06 -0.35
N ASN A 132 10.97 -8.96 -0.09
CA ASN A 132 10.73 -8.15 1.10
C ASN A 132 9.46 -7.32 0.92
N VAL A 133 8.38 -7.75 1.58
CA VAL A 133 7.06 -7.11 1.56
C VAL A 133 6.87 -6.27 2.82
N LEU A 134 6.38 -5.04 2.66
CA LEU A 134 5.89 -4.20 3.74
C LEU A 134 4.37 -4.06 3.63
N ARG A 135 3.66 -4.59 4.60
CA ARG A 135 2.20 -4.61 4.66
C ARG A 135 1.69 -3.35 5.39
N ILE A 136 0.99 -2.48 4.66
CA ILE A 136 0.34 -1.28 5.22
C ILE A 136 -1.13 -1.60 5.50
N GLY A 137 -1.57 -1.39 6.72
CA GLY A 137 -2.95 -1.59 7.15
C GLY A 137 -3.05 -1.89 8.64
N ASN A 138 -4.27 -1.97 9.16
CA ASN A 138 -4.49 -2.27 10.58
C ASN A 138 -4.05 -3.72 10.89
N PRO A 139 -3.08 -3.94 11.80
CA PRO A 139 -2.59 -5.27 12.15
C PRO A 139 -3.67 -6.25 12.60
N THR A 140 -4.78 -5.76 13.19
CA THR A 140 -5.90 -6.60 13.63
C THR A 140 -6.70 -7.22 12.47
N ARG A 141 -6.49 -6.74 11.26
CA ARG A 141 -7.14 -7.22 10.02
C ARG A 141 -6.19 -7.98 9.11
N VAL A 142 -4.95 -8.16 9.53
CA VAL A 142 -3.91 -8.91 8.81
C VAL A 142 -3.83 -10.31 9.39
N ASN A 143 -3.66 -11.32 8.54
CA ASN A 143 -3.53 -12.69 9.00
C ASN A 143 -2.21 -12.93 9.77
N ASP A 144 -2.16 -13.99 10.58
CA ASP A 144 -1.04 -14.28 11.46
C ASP A 144 0.30 -14.41 10.71
N LYS A 145 0.29 -15.00 9.52
CA LYS A 145 1.49 -15.21 8.70
C LYS A 145 2.10 -13.88 8.23
N MET A 146 1.25 -12.91 7.90
CA MET A 146 1.68 -11.59 7.42
C MET A 146 1.85 -10.56 8.54
N LEU A 147 1.47 -10.88 9.78
CA LEU A 147 1.51 -9.92 10.90
C LEU A 147 2.91 -9.36 11.15
N GLY A 148 3.95 -10.19 11.06
CA GLY A 148 5.36 -9.76 11.21
C GLY A 148 5.85 -8.82 10.09
N PHE A 149 5.16 -8.77 8.97
CA PHE A 149 5.48 -7.92 7.81
C PHE A 149 4.73 -6.59 7.81
N THR A 150 3.88 -6.35 8.82
CA THR A 150 3.19 -5.08 8.98
C THR A 150 4.17 -3.96 9.34
N TYR A 151 3.84 -2.74 8.91
CA TYR A 151 4.64 -1.57 9.24
C TYR A 151 4.83 -1.41 10.76
N GLU A 152 3.76 -1.58 11.55
CA GLU A 152 3.78 -1.43 12.98
C GLU A 152 4.75 -2.42 13.63
N ARG A 153 4.70 -3.68 13.24
CA ARG A 153 5.61 -4.72 13.80
C ARG A 153 7.06 -4.49 13.39
N ARG A 154 7.31 -4.09 12.14
CA ARG A 154 8.66 -3.77 11.71
C ARG A 154 9.21 -2.52 12.39
N PHE A 155 8.36 -1.52 12.60
CA PHE A 155 8.71 -0.30 13.33
C PHE A 155 9.11 -0.62 14.77
N GLU A 156 8.33 -1.44 15.49
CA GLU A 156 8.59 -1.87 16.85
C GLU A 156 9.82 -2.79 16.97
N ALA A 157 10.11 -3.58 15.94
CA ALA A 157 11.27 -4.48 15.90
C ALA A 157 12.57 -3.79 15.48
N HIS A 158 12.53 -2.52 15.06
CA HIS A 158 13.71 -1.79 14.62
C HIS A 158 14.68 -1.55 15.76
N ALA A 159 16.00 -1.63 15.50
CA ALA A 159 17.08 -1.48 16.49
C ALA A 159 17.01 -0.15 17.27
N ASP A 160 16.56 0.91 16.63
CA ASP A 160 16.42 2.24 17.24
C ASP A 160 15.10 2.44 18.02
N TYR A 161 14.14 1.53 17.90
CA TYR A 161 12.85 1.67 18.57
C TYR A 161 12.93 1.78 20.09
N PRO A 162 13.76 0.99 20.81
CA PRO A 162 13.89 1.13 22.25
C PRO A 162 14.32 2.53 22.68
N GLN A 163 15.25 3.16 21.94
CA GLN A 163 15.69 4.53 22.21
C GLN A 163 14.55 5.53 21.96
N LEU A 164 13.83 5.39 20.85
CA LEU A 164 12.66 6.21 20.54
C LEU A 164 11.57 6.08 21.61
N TRP A 165 11.29 4.85 22.05
CA TRP A 165 10.31 4.59 23.11
C TRP A 165 10.69 5.27 24.43
N ALA A 166 11.97 5.18 24.83
CA ALA A 166 12.49 5.84 26.03
C ALA A 166 12.33 7.36 25.95
N ILE A 167 12.64 7.98 24.80
CA ILE A 167 12.46 9.41 24.58
C ILE A 167 10.98 9.81 24.63
N ARG A 168 10.11 9.05 23.97
CA ARG A 168 8.65 9.28 24.01
C ARG A 168 8.10 9.18 25.45
N LYS A 169 8.62 8.24 26.25
CA LYS A 169 8.30 8.10 27.67
C LYS A 169 8.73 9.36 28.45
N ALA A 170 9.97 9.80 28.28
CA ALA A 170 10.50 11.01 28.92
C ALA A 170 9.68 12.27 28.55
N ILE A 171 9.27 12.42 27.27
CA ILE A 171 8.40 13.51 26.84
C ILE A 171 7.04 13.45 27.56
N ARG A 172 6.44 12.26 27.70
CA ARG A 172 5.16 12.11 28.42
C ARG A 172 5.28 12.47 29.90
N GLU A 173 6.36 12.05 30.54
CA GLU A 173 6.64 12.36 31.96
C GLU A 173 6.83 13.87 32.16
N LEU A 174 7.61 14.52 31.31
CA LEU A 174 7.78 15.98 31.35
C LEU A 174 6.45 16.72 31.13
N ARG A 175 5.60 16.27 30.22
CA ARG A 175 4.26 16.88 30.00
C ARG A 175 3.35 16.79 31.23
N ARG A 176 3.51 15.77 32.07
CA ARG A 176 2.73 15.60 33.31
C ARG A 176 3.16 16.55 34.45
N GLN A 177 4.36 17.10 34.36
CA GLN A 177 4.84 18.08 35.34
C GLN A 177 4.05 19.38 35.18
N LYS A 178 3.35 19.78 36.27
CA LYS A 178 2.51 20.99 36.30
C LYS A 178 3.29 22.25 36.69
N LYS A 179 4.46 22.11 37.37
CA LYS A 179 5.31 23.19 37.87
C LYS A 179 6.67 23.18 37.16
N GLY A 180 7.33 24.35 37.11
CA GLY A 180 8.71 24.47 36.58
C GLY A 180 8.80 24.46 35.03
N ARG A 181 7.84 25.07 34.33
CA ARG A 181 7.89 25.28 32.89
C ARG A 181 8.70 26.53 32.54
N ASP A 182 9.95 26.54 32.99
CA ASP A 182 10.93 27.57 32.67
C ASP A 182 11.58 27.35 31.28
N GLU A 183 12.50 28.22 30.93
CA GLU A 183 13.21 28.13 29.65
C GLU A 183 14.00 26.81 29.49
N ARG A 184 14.59 26.33 30.58
CA ARG A 184 15.31 25.03 30.58
C ARG A 184 14.38 23.87 30.30
N PHE A 185 13.15 23.91 30.83
CA PHE A 185 12.12 22.92 30.50
C PHE A 185 11.79 22.94 28.99
N HIS A 186 11.59 24.11 28.41
CA HIS A 186 11.28 24.24 26.99
C HIS A 186 12.43 23.77 26.11
N GLN A 187 13.66 24.14 26.42
CA GLN A 187 14.84 23.66 25.71
C GLN A 187 15.00 22.14 25.79
N LYS A 188 14.80 21.52 26.96
CA LYS A 188 14.85 20.08 27.13
C LYS A 188 13.74 19.39 26.33
N MET A 189 12.53 19.92 26.34
CA MET A 189 11.40 19.39 25.60
C MET A 189 11.67 19.42 24.10
N GLU A 190 12.16 20.51 23.57
CA GLU A 190 12.49 20.65 22.14
C GLU A 190 13.62 19.70 21.71
N ARG A 191 14.67 19.55 22.51
CA ARG A 191 15.74 18.57 22.22
C ARG A 191 15.20 17.15 22.15
N LEU A 192 14.34 16.74 23.08
CA LEU A 192 13.73 15.40 23.06
C LEU A 192 12.80 15.21 21.87
N LYS A 193 11.99 16.20 21.52
CA LYS A 193 11.13 16.15 20.32
C LYS A 193 11.94 16.02 19.03
N SER A 194 12.99 16.84 18.87
CA SER A 194 13.87 16.79 17.71
C SER A 194 14.53 15.42 17.59
N ARG A 195 15.05 14.88 18.69
CA ARG A 195 15.67 13.56 18.68
C ARG A 195 14.68 12.44 18.38
N ALA A 196 13.45 12.52 18.88
CA ALA A 196 12.40 11.56 18.55
C ALA A 196 12.06 11.63 17.05
N ALA A 197 11.91 12.83 16.49
CA ALA A 197 11.64 13.03 15.08
C ALA A 197 12.76 12.46 14.18
N GLU A 198 14.03 12.70 14.52
CA GLU A 198 15.18 12.13 13.80
C GLU A 198 15.14 10.59 13.79
N LEU A 199 14.86 9.96 14.94
CA LEU A 199 14.77 8.51 15.04
C LEU A 199 13.58 7.97 14.24
N GLU A 200 12.43 8.61 14.29
CA GLU A 200 11.26 8.24 13.51
C GLU A 200 11.54 8.30 12.00
N ILE A 201 12.17 9.38 11.54
CA ILE A 201 12.56 9.54 10.14
C ILE A 201 13.52 8.44 9.73
N ARG A 202 14.54 8.14 10.54
CA ARG A 202 15.53 7.09 10.25
C ARG A 202 14.86 5.72 10.16
N ILE A 203 14.07 5.32 11.16
CA ILE A 203 13.33 4.06 11.17
C ILE A 203 12.45 3.94 9.92
N ASN A 204 11.68 4.98 9.60
CA ASN A 204 10.83 4.99 8.42
C ASN A 204 11.63 4.86 7.12
N THR A 205 12.74 5.58 7.01
CA THR A 205 13.59 5.54 5.82
C THR A 205 14.16 4.15 5.60
N GLU A 206 14.63 3.49 6.66
CA GLU A 206 15.18 2.14 6.58
C GLU A 206 14.09 1.10 6.23
N ILE A 207 12.96 1.10 6.94
CA ILE A 207 11.85 0.16 6.68
C ILE A 207 11.36 0.26 5.23
N PHE A 208 11.12 1.48 4.75
CA PHE A 208 10.65 1.69 3.37
C PHE A 208 11.75 1.46 2.33
N GLY A 209 13.01 1.73 2.67
CA GLY A 209 14.15 1.50 1.79
C GLY A 209 14.45 0.02 1.56
N GLU A 210 14.20 -0.81 2.55
CA GLU A 210 14.39 -2.27 2.45
C GLU A 210 13.24 -2.97 1.73
N ALA A 211 12.03 -2.40 1.78
CA ALA A 211 10.86 -3.01 1.17
C ALA A 211 10.93 -2.95 -0.36
N ARG A 212 10.71 -4.11 -1.01
CA ARG A 212 10.61 -4.23 -2.47
C ARG A 212 9.16 -4.14 -2.93
N VAL A 213 8.24 -4.60 -2.12
CA VAL A 213 6.79 -4.52 -2.34
C VAL A 213 6.15 -3.82 -1.16
N ILE A 214 5.37 -2.77 -1.44
CA ILE A 214 4.41 -2.21 -0.50
C ILE A 214 3.06 -2.83 -0.81
N ALA A 215 2.41 -3.41 0.18
CA ALA A 215 1.11 -4.08 0.01
C ALA A 215 0.03 -3.44 0.89
N SER A 216 -1.12 -3.12 0.31
CA SER A 216 -2.25 -2.54 1.03
C SER A 216 -3.59 -2.86 0.36
N THR A 217 -4.70 -2.64 1.07
CA THR A 217 -5.99 -2.56 0.39
C THR A 217 -6.05 -1.30 -0.48
N LEU A 218 -7.01 -1.23 -1.41
CA LEU A 218 -7.20 -0.04 -2.27
C LEU A 218 -7.34 1.22 -1.44
N VAL A 219 -8.24 1.22 -0.45
CA VAL A 219 -8.44 2.36 0.47
C VAL A 219 -7.20 2.57 1.35
N GLY A 220 -6.54 1.49 1.76
CA GLY A 220 -5.29 1.53 2.53
C GLY A 220 -4.15 2.25 1.81
N ALA A 221 -4.19 2.34 0.48
CA ALA A 221 -3.21 3.11 -0.29
C ALA A 221 -3.30 4.63 -0.07
N ALA A 222 -4.36 5.12 0.59
CA ALA A 222 -4.46 6.51 1.05
C ALA A 222 -3.76 6.76 2.39
N HIS A 223 -3.22 5.73 3.03
CA HIS A 223 -2.59 5.88 4.34
C HIS A 223 -1.47 6.93 4.31
N ARG A 224 -1.38 7.73 5.39
CA ARG A 224 -0.41 8.83 5.52
C ARG A 224 1.06 8.41 5.29
N LEU A 225 1.41 7.17 5.61
CA LEU A 225 2.76 6.63 5.36
C LEU A 225 3.11 6.58 3.86
N LEU A 226 2.12 6.57 2.98
CA LEU A 226 2.28 6.59 1.53
C LEU A 226 2.13 7.99 0.93
N GLU A 227 1.90 9.00 1.76
CA GLU A 227 1.76 10.38 1.29
C GLU A 227 3.05 10.84 0.59
N GLY A 228 2.90 11.47 -0.57
CA GLY A 228 4.02 11.90 -1.41
C GLY A 228 4.78 10.78 -2.13
N ARG A 229 4.51 9.50 -1.83
CA ARG A 229 5.17 8.39 -2.53
C ARG A 229 4.52 8.11 -3.87
N ARG A 230 5.36 7.81 -4.85
CA ARG A 230 4.97 7.38 -6.19
C ARG A 230 5.66 6.06 -6.51
N PHE A 231 5.03 5.28 -7.38
CA PHE A 231 5.53 3.99 -7.82
C PHE A 231 5.54 3.95 -9.36
N GLU A 232 6.58 3.40 -9.94
CA GLU A 232 6.61 3.18 -11.38
C GLU A 232 5.48 2.24 -11.79
N THR A 233 5.28 1.15 -11.06
CA THR A 233 4.21 0.19 -11.33
C THR A 233 3.35 -0.06 -10.09
N VAL A 234 2.03 -0.06 -10.30
CA VAL A 234 1.01 -0.48 -9.35
C VAL A 234 0.27 -1.69 -9.89
N PHE A 235 0.20 -2.76 -9.09
CA PHE A 235 -0.59 -3.95 -9.37
C PHE A 235 -1.87 -3.91 -8.55
N ILE A 236 -3.02 -4.18 -9.16
CA ILE A 236 -4.31 -4.35 -8.48
C ILE A 236 -4.83 -5.73 -8.78
N ASP A 237 -4.90 -6.58 -7.77
CA ASP A 237 -5.56 -7.89 -7.83
C ASP A 237 -7.05 -7.77 -7.50
N GLU A 238 -7.87 -8.66 -8.04
CA GLU A 238 -9.33 -8.63 -7.90
C GLU A 238 -9.98 -7.28 -8.33
N ALA A 239 -9.41 -6.65 -9.36
CA ALA A 239 -9.85 -5.32 -9.80
C ALA A 239 -11.31 -5.29 -10.27
N ALA A 240 -11.83 -6.40 -10.81
CA ALA A 240 -13.22 -6.50 -11.27
C ALA A 240 -14.25 -6.43 -10.12
N GLN A 241 -13.84 -6.76 -8.89
CA GLN A 241 -14.70 -6.68 -7.69
C GLN A 241 -14.68 -5.30 -7.03
N ALA A 242 -13.81 -4.41 -7.47
CA ALA A 242 -13.59 -3.11 -6.86
C ALA A 242 -14.43 -2.02 -7.55
N LEU A 243 -14.83 -1.02 -6.77
CA LEU A 243 -15.35 0.22 -7.34
C LEU A 243 -14.22 0.98 -8.05
N GLU A 244 -14.51 1.56 -9.21
CA GLU A 244 -13.56 2.40 -9.93
C GLU A 244 -12.97 3.50 -9.04
N ALA A 245 -13.80 4.16 -8.24
CA ALA A 245 -13.38 5.18 -7.31
C ALA A 245 -12.32 4.69 -6.31
N ALA A 246 -12.43 3.45 -5.84
CA ALA A 246 -11.45 2.83 -4.95
C ALA A 246 -10.13 2.53 -5.69
N CYS A 247 -10.18 2.10 -6.94
CA CYS A 247 -9.00 1.85 -7.76
C CYS A 247 -8.19 3.13 -8.00
N TRP A 248 -8.84 4.28 -8.16
CA TRP A 248 -8.14 5.54 -8.35
C TRP A 248 -7.29 5.98 -7.15
N ILE A 249 -7.53 5.45 -5.95
CA ILE A 249 -6.72 5.76 -4.77
C ILE A 249 -5.24 5.34 -4.99
N PRO A 250 -4.91 4.07 -5.29
CA PRO A 250 -3.54 3.68 -5.64
C PRO A 250 -3.11 4.16 -7.03
N LEU A 251 -4.00 4.21 -8.03
CA LEU A 251 -3.68 4.59 -9.41
C LEU A 251 -3.10 6.00 -9.52
N ARG A 252 -3.54 6.94 -8.70
CA ARG A 252 -2.97 8.30 -8.68
C ARG A 252 -1.48 8.34 -8.30
N ARG A 253 -0.94 7.24 -7.76
CA ARG A 253 0.47 7.09 -7.39
C ARG A 253 1.30 6.39 -8.47
N ALA A 254 0.66 5.91 -9.53
CA ALA A 254 1.26 5.04 -10.54
C ALA A 254 1.71 5.78 -11.79
N SER A 255 2.79 5.30 -12.39
CA SER A 255 3.14 5.61 -13.78
C SER A 255 2.62 4.53 -14.73
N ARG A 256 2.63 3.27 -14.29
CA ARG A 256 2.16 2.07 -15.00
C ARG A 256 1.20 1.28 -14.11
N VAL A 257 0.18 0.68 -14.71
CA VAL A 257 -0.90 -0.01 -14.00
C VAL A 257 -1.11 -1.42 -14.55
N ILE A 258 -1.15 -2.39 -13.66
CA ILE A 258 -1.49 -3.77 -13.97
C ILE A 258 -2.74 -4.15 -13.20
N LEU A 259 -3.81 -4.47 -13.91
CA LEU A 259 -5.10 -4.87 -13.34
C LEU A 259 -5.32 -6.36 -13.58
N ALA A 260 -5.68 -7.08 -12.54
CA ALA A 260 -6.06 -8.49 -12.64
C ALA A 260 -7.47 -8.71 -12.07
N GLY A 261 -8.27 -9.52 -12.73
CA GLY A 261 -9.64 -9.82 -12.31
C GLY A 261 -10.33 -10.84 -13.21
N ASP A 262 -11.58 -11.07 -12.91
CA ASP A 262 -12.47 -11.99 -13.63
C ASP A 262 -13.27 -11.26 -14.71
#